data_93d3fc800802758114f2c8f961d8039e
#
_entry.id   93d3fc800802758114f2c8f961d8039e
#
_cell.length_a   1.000
_cell.length_b   1.000
_cell.length_c   1.000
_cell.angle_alpha   90.00
_cell.angle_beta   90.00
_cell.angle_gamma   90.00
#
_symmetry.space_group_name_H-M   'P 1'
#
loop_
_entity.id
_entity.type
_entity.pdbx_description
1 polymer ?
#
loop_
_entity_poly.entity_id
_entity_poly.type
_entity_poly.pdbx_seq_one_letter_code
_entity_poly.pdbx_strand_id
1 'polypeptide(L)'
;MKQANGHMAKRILVVEDNDLNRKLFCDVLKSQGFVTEPVGDGRDALDKARAFAPNLIIMDIQLPNISGLDLIEAAKKDPVLRASPVLAVTAYAGRGDEDRIRDAGAEGYLAKPVSIGPLMAAVRALLEG
;
A
#
# COMPACT_ATOMS: atom_id res chain seq x y z
N MET A 1 0.11 24.63 15.62
CA MET A 1 -0.38 24.47 15.16
C MET A 1 -0.54 24.27 14.84
N LYS A 2 -0.40 24.08 14.69
CA LYS A 2 -0.73 23.77 14.19
C LYS A 2 -1.08 23.08 13.83
N GLN A 3 -0.96 22.67 13.85
CA GLN A 3 -1.44 22.21 13.37
C GLN A 3 -2.14 21.95 13.28
N ALA A 4 -2.04 21.55 13.72
CA ALA A 4 -2.79 21.43 13.67
C ALA A 4 -3.48 21.83 13.29
N ASN A 5 -3.33 22.30 13.30
CA ASN A 5 -4.43 22.65 12.69
C ASN A 5 -5.50 21.73 12.36
N GLY A 6 -6.10 21.08 12.84
CA GLY A 6 -7.09 20.15 12.47
C GLY A 6 -6.71 19.15 11.38
N HIS A 7 -5.51 19.17 10.98
CA HIS A 7 -5.00 18.27 9.97
C HIS A 7 -4.64 16.93 10.59
N MET A 8 -5.32 15.88 10.17
CA MET A 8 -4.94 14.53 10.53
C MET A 8 -3.88 14.03 9.57
N ALA A 9 -2.83 13.40 10.10
CA ALA A 9 -1.83 12.76 9.25
C ALA A 9 -2.48 11.61 8.48
N LYS A 10 -2.10 11.45 7.21
CA LYS A 10 -2.61 10.35 6.39
C LYS A 10 -2.03 9.03 6.88
N ARG A 11 -2.84 7.98 6.82
CA ARG A 11 -2.49 6.65 7.29
C ARG A 11 -2.22 5.75 6.10
N ILE A 12 -1.07 5.06 6.13
CA ILE A 12 -0.65 4.17 5.04
C ILE A 12 -0.39 2.78 5.61
N LEU A 13 -1.09 1.80 5.12
CA LEU A 13 -0.84 0.39 5.45
C LEU A 13 0.22 -0.14 4.50
N VAL A 14 1.24 -0.81 5.05
CA VAL A 14 2.33 -1.37 4.24
C VAL A 14 2.35 -2.88 4.43
N VAL A 15 1.91 -3.60 3.39
CA VAL A 15 1.89 -5.08 3.39
C VAL A 15 3.09 -5.58 2.61
N GLU A 16 4.10 -6.07 3.30
CA GLU A 16 5.36 -6.51 2.73
C GLU A 16 5.97 -7.56 3.67
N ASP A 17 6.24 -8.75 3.15
CA ASP A 17 6.75 -9.84 3.98
C ASP A 17 8.25 -9.72 4.29
N ASN A 18 9.03 -9.05 3.45
CA ASN A 18 10.45 -8.85 3.68
C ASN A 18 10.66 -7.79 4.75
N ASP A 19 11.30 -8.16 5.86
CA ASP A 19 11.46 -7.28 7.02
C ASP A 19 12.19 -6.00 6.68
N LEU A 20 13.26 -6.09 5.89
CA LEU A 20 14.06 -4.92 5.52
C LEU A 20 13.27 -3.96 4.63
N ASN A 21 12.60 -4.48 3.62
CA ASN A 21 11.79 -3.66 2.72
C ASN A 21 10.64 -3.00 3.47
N ARG A 22 9.98 -3.75 4.34
CA ARG A 22 8.87 -3.22 5.13
C ARG A 22 9.34 -2.08 6.02
N LYS A 23 10.47 -2.27 6.70
CA LYS A 23 11.03 -1.23 7.55
C LYS A 23 11.42 0.00 6.73
N LEU A 24 12.05 -0.20 5.58
CA LEU A 24 12.47 0.89 4.72
C LEU A 24 11.29 1.73 4.25
N PHE A 25 10.23 1.07 3.77
CA PHE A 25 9.03 1.79 3.35
C PHE A 25 8.43 2.59 4.50
N CYS A 26 8.29 1.98 5.65
CA CYS A 26 7.70 2.65 6.80
C CYS A 26 8.56 3.83 7.28
N ASP A 27 9.87 3.67 7.31
CA ASP A 27 10.77 4.73 7.75
C ASP A 27 10.71 5.94 6.81
N VAL A 28 10.73 5.69 5.50
CA VAL A 28 10.62 6.76 4.51
C VAL A 28 9.29 7.50 4.64
N LEU A 29 8.20 6.75 4.73
CA LEU A 29 6.87 7.34 4.83
C LEU A 29 6.71 8.15 6.12
N LYS A 30 7.20 7.62 7.24
CA LYS A 30 7.15 8.35 8.51
C LYS A 30 7.96 9.65 8.45
N SER A 31 9.10 9.63 7.75
CA SER A 31 9.91 10.82 7.59
C SER A 31 9.20 11.93 6.81
N GLN A 32 8.18 11.55 6.04
CA GLN A 32 7.37 12.50 5.25
C GLN A 32 6.07 12.89 5.98
N GLY A 33 5.92 12.48 7.22
CA GLY A 33 4.77 12.87 8.04
C GLY A 33 3.59 11.91 8.01
N PHE A 34 3.73 10.75 7.39
CA PHE A 34 2.64 9.76 7.34
C PHE A 34 2.66 8.86 8.58
N VAL A 35 1.49 8.38 8.96
CA VAL A 35 1.35 7.32 9.97
C VAL A 35 1.31 6.00 9.23
N THR A 36 2.11 5.03 9.68
CA THR A 36 2.22 3.75 8.98
C THR A 36 1.82 2.59 9.89
N GLU A 37 1.22 1.57 9.27
CA GLU A 37 0.94 0.30 9.93
C GLU A 37 1.63 -0.79 9.11
N PRO A 38 2.69 -1.42 9.64
CA PRO A 38 3.38 -2.49 8.92
C PRO A 38 2.65 -3.82 9.09
N VAL A 39 2.54 -4.57 8.00
CA VAL A 39 1.95 -5.90 8.01
C VAL A 39 2.91 -6.85 7.29
N GLY A 40 3.45 -7.80 8.03
CA GLY A 40 4.42 -8.75 7.50
C GLY A 40 3.81 -10.03 6.95
N ASP A 41 2.57 -10.33 7.32
CA ASP A 41 1.88 -11.54 6.89
C ASP A 41 0.59 -11.13 6.17
N GLY A 42 0.48 -11.50 4.89
CA GLY A 42 -0.70 -11.16 4.10
C GLY A 42 -2.02 -11.70 4.65
N ARG A 43 -1.94 -12.79 5.43
CA ARG A 43 -3.15 -13.37 6.04
C ARG A 43 -3.79 -12.44 7.07
N ASP A 44 -3.00 -11.52 7.65
CA ASP A 44 -3.50 -10.54 8.63
C ASP A 44 -3.91 -9.22 7.98
N ALA A 45 -3.67 -9.06 6.69
CA ALA A 45 -3.73 -7.75 6.03
C ALA A 45 -5.12 -7.13 6.09
N LEU A 46 -6.16 -7.89 5.77
CA LEU A 46 -7.51 -7.32 5.72
C LEU A 46 -8.02 -6.90 7.09
N ASP A 47 -7.80 -7.75 8.11
CA ASP A 47 -8.23 -7.42 9.47
C ASP A 47 -7.49 -6.19 9.99
N LYS A 48 -6.18 -6.13 9.78
CA LYS A 48 -5.38 -4.98 10.20
C LYS A 48 -5.77 -3.72 9.43
N ALA A 49 -6.07 -3.86 8.14
CA ALA A 49 -6.51 -2.74 7.33
C ALA A 49 -7.83 -2.16 7.85
N ARG A 50 -8.79 -3.02 8.15
CA ARG A 50 -10.07 -2.55 8.68
C ARG A 50 -9.91 -1.80 10.00
N ALA A 51 -9.06 -2.31 10.89
CA ALA A 51 -8.81 -1.68 12.18
C ALA A 51 -8.06 -0.35 12.02
N PHE A 52 -7.13 -0.28 11.09
CA PHE A 52 -6.30 0.90 10.87
C PHE A 52 -7.02 1.98 10.06
N ALA A 53 -7.94 1.58 9.20
CA ALA A 53 -8.67 2.46 8.28
C ALA A 53 -7.71 3.34 7.46
N PRO A 54 -6.89 2.72 6.59
CA PRO A 54 -5.85 3.45 5.86
C PRO A 54 -6.41 4.39 4.80
N ASN A 55 -5.67 5.45 4.53
CA ASN A 55 -5.94 6.33 3.39
C ASN A 55 -5.30 5.78 2.11
N LEU A 56 -4.32 4.89 2.25
CA LEU A 56 -3.62 4.25 1.14
C LEU A 56 -3.10 2.91 1.60
N ILE A 57 -3.14 1.91 0.72
CA ILE A 57 -2.57 0.59 0.99
C ILE A 57 -1.43 0.34 0.00
N ILE A 58 -0.23 0.05 0.51
CA ILE A 58 0.88 -0.41 -0.31
C ILE A 58 0.90 -1.93 -0.17
N MET A 59 0.75 -2.63 -1.30
CA MET A 59 0.55 -4.07 -1.32
C MET A 59 1.61 -4.77 -2.17
N ASP A 60 2.45 -5.58 -1.54
CA ASP A 60 3.35 -6.48 -2.26
C ASP A 60 2.54 -7.57 -2.93
N ILE A 61 2.80 -7.82 -4.21
CA ILE A 61 2.10 -8.84 -4.97
C ILE A 61 2.64 -10.24 -4.65
N GLN A 62 3.96 -10.37 -4.43
CA GLN A 62 4.59 -11.66 -4.16
C GLN A 62 4.67 -11.93 -2.66
N LEU A 63 3.55 -12.28 -2.06
CA LEU A 63 3.49 -12.64 -0.65
C LEU A 63 3.45 -14.16 -0.51
N PRO A 64 4.06 -14.74 0.55
CA PRO A 64 3.88 -16.15 0.84
C PRO A 64 2.45 -16.40 1.37
N ASN A 65 1.94 -17.58 1.15
CA ASN A 65 0.66 -18.09 1.68
C ASN A 65 -0.60 -17.47 1.06
N ILE A 66 -0.56 -16.22 0.61
CA ILE A 66 -1.71 -15.59 -0.01
C ILE A 66 -1.23 -14.61 -1.08
N SER A 67 -1.93 -14.56 -2.20
CA SER A 67 -1.55 -13.68 -3.29
C SER A 67 -1.95 -12.24 -2.98
N GLY A 68 -1.04 -11.29 -3.27
CA GLY A 68 -1.36 -9.88 -3.18
C GLY A 68 -2.50 -9.48 -4.10
N LEU A 69 -2.64 -10.14 -5.26
CA LEU A 69 -3.77 -9.89 -6.16
C LEU A 69 -5.10 -10.23 -5.50
N ASP A 70 -5.17 -11.37 -4.80
CA ASP A 70 -6.38 -11.76 -4.09
C ASP A 70 -6.73 -10.76 -3.00
N LEU A 71 -5.70 -10.26 -2.30
CA LEU A 71 -5.91 -9.26 -1.26
C LEU A 71 -6.43 -7.94 -1.84
N ILE A 72 -5.92 -7.52 -2.99
CA ILE A 72 -6.41 -6.32 -3.66
C ILE A 72 -7.88 -6.48 -4.03
N GLU A 73 -8.22 -7.60 -4.64
CA GLU A 73 -9.62 -7.86 -5.01
C GLU A 73 -10.54 -7.85 -3.79
N ALA A 74 -10.11 -8.48 -2.70
CA ALA A 74 -10.89 -8.52 -1.47
C ALA A 74 -11.05 -7.12 -0.86
N ALA A 75 -9.99 -6.32 -0.87
CA ALA A 75 -10.05 -4.95 -0.35
C ALA A 75 -11.02 -4.10 -1.16
N LYS A 76 -11.04 -4.28 -2.49
CA LYS A 76 -11.92 -3.49 -3.36
C LYS A 76 -13.39 -3.89 -3.25
N LYS A 77 -13.67 -5.06 -2.69
CA LYS A 77 -15.03 -5.50 -2.41
C LYS A 77 -15.46 -5.23 -0.96
N ASP A 78 -14.52 -4.83 -0.12
CA ASP A 78 -14.77 -4.60 1.30
C ASP A 78 -15.39 -3.20 1.49
N PRO A 79 -16.56 -3.10 2.17
CA PRO A 79 -17.21 -1.79 2.34
C PRO A 79 -16.36 -0.75 3.06
N VAL A 80 -15.45 -1.20 3.94
CA VAL A 80 -14.57 -0.29 4.70
C VAL A 80 -13.37 0.14 3.87
N LEU A 81 -12.83 -0.78 3.05
CA LEU A 81 -11.54 -0.59 2.41
C LEU A 81 -11.62 -0.15 0.94
N ARG A 82 -12.76 -0.34 0.30
CA ARG A 82 -12.85 -0.13 -1.16
C ARG A 82 -12.53 1.28 -1.62
N ALA A 83 -12.67 2.27 -0.74
CA ALA A 83 -12.37 3.67 -1.08
C ALA A 83 -10.88 3.99 -0.93
N SER A 84 -10.10 3.11 -0.28
CA SER A 84 -8.67 3.34 -0.10
C SER A 84 -7.92 2.92 -1.36
N PRO A 85 -7.19 3.83 -2.01
CA PRO A 85 -6.40 3.43 -3.17
C PRO A 85 -5.32 2.41 -2.77
N VAL A 86 -5.01 1.53 -3.72
CA VAL A 86 -4.00 0.49 -3.54
C VAL A 86 -2.85 0.75 -4.50
N LEU A 87 -1.65 0.85 -3.96
CA LEU A 87 -0.40 0.93 -4.72
C LEU A 87 0.25 -0.45 -4.65
N ALA A 88 0.22 -1.16 -5.76
CA ALA A 88 0.83 -2.49 -5.85
C ALA A 88 2.32 -2.37 -6.09
N VAL A 89 3.09 -3.25 -5.47
CA VAL A 89 4.54 -3.33 -5.64
C VAL A 89 4.88 -4.76 -6.06
N THR A 90 5.61 -4.93 -7.15
CA THR A 90 5.87 -6.25 -7.69
C THR A 90 7.29 -6.40 -8.20
N ALA A 91 7.87 -7.61 -8.01
CA ALA A 91 9.15 -7.96 -8.61
C ALA A 91 8.99 -8.31 -10.10
N TYR A 92 7.77 -8.60 -10.53
CA TYR A 92 7.49 -8.99 -11.91
C TYR A 92 6.78 -7.83 -12.61
N ALA A 93 7.52 -7.13 -13.46
CA ALA A 93 7.02 -5.97 -14.20
C ALA A 93 6.89 -6.29 -15.68
N GLY A 94 6.53 -7.54 -15.97
CA GLY A 94 6.39 -7.99 -17.34
C GLY A 94 5.10 -7.50 -18.00
N ARG A 95 5.08 -7.63 -19.32
CA ARG A 95 3.92 -7.27 -20.10
C ARG A 95 2.74 -8.17 -19.69
N GLY A 96 1.61 -7.56 -19.39
CA GLY A 96 0.44 -8.27 -18.90
C GLY A 96 0.33 -8.31 -17.38
N ASP A 97 1.44 -8.20 -16.66
CA ASP A 97 1.39 -8.20 -15.19
C ASP A 97 0.74 -6.92 -14.67
N GLU A 98 1.06 -5.79 -15.27
CA GLU A 98 0.43 -4.53 -14.88
C GLU A 98 -1.07 -4.58 -15.13
N ASP A 99 -1.49 -5.15 -16.25
CA ASP A 99 -2.92 -5.27 -16.58
C ASP A 99 -3.65 -6.11 -15.54
N ARG A 100 -3.06 -7.24 -15.14
CA ARG A 100 -3.66 -8.11 -14.12
C ARG A 100 -3.78 -7.40 -12.78
N ILE A 101 -2.75 -6.63 -12.41
CA ILE A 101 -2.73 -5.89 -11.16
C ILE A 101 -3.82 -4.81 -11.17
N ARG A 102 -3.94 -4.08 -12.27
CA ARG A 102 -4.97 -3.05 -12.40
C ARG A 102 -6.36 -3.64 -12.50
N ASP A 103 -6.50 -4.78 -13.17
CA ASP A 103 -7.80 -5.48 -13.24
C ASP A 103 -8.24 -5.96 -11.86
N ALA A 104 -7.30 -6.32 -10.98
CA ALA A 104 -7.63 -6.68 -9.60
C ALA A 104 -8.15 -5.48 -8.80
N GLY A 105 -7.86 -4.27 -9.25
CA GLY A 105 -8.37 -3.05 -8.66
C GLY A 105 -7.32 -2.08 -8.13
N ALA A 106 -6.03 -2.36 -8.36
CA ALA A 106 -4.98 -1.45 -7.92
C ALA A 106 -5.02 -0.15 -8.72
N GLU A 107 -4.91 0.97 -8.04
CA GLU A 107 -4.90 2.29 -8.68
C GLU A 107 -3.49 2.72 -9.08
N GLY A 108 -2.46 2.11 -8.49
CA GLY A 108 -1.09 2.41 -8.84
C GLY A 108 -0.23 1.16 -8.84
N TYR A 109 0.97 1.27 -9.38
CA TYR A 109 1.83 0.11 -9.59
C TYR A 109 3.28 0.58 -9.64
N LEU A 110 4.16 -0.14 -8.94
CA LEU A 110 5.61 0.09 -8.97
C LEU A 110 6.34 -1.24 -9.08
N ALA A 111 7.42 -1.25 -9.86
CA ALA A 111 8.30 -2.41 -9.99
C ALA A 111 9.40 -2.35 -8.95
N LYS A 112 9.76 -3.52 -8.39
CA LYS A 112 10.93 -3.64 -7.51
C LYS A 112 12.20 -3.69 -8.34
N PRO A 113 13.31 -3.18 -7.84
CA PRO A 113 13.48 -2.51 -6.54
C PRO A 113 12.88 -1.11 -6.56
N VAL A 114 12.21 -0.74 -5.48
CA VAL A 114 11.50 0.54 -5.40
C VAL A 114 12.44 1.62 -4.90
N SER A 115 12.56 2.71 -5.68
CA SER A 115 13.33 3.88 -5.28
C SER A 115 12.44 4.89 -4.57
N ILE A 116 13.04 5.70 -3.70
CA ILE A 116 12.32 6.64 -2.84
C ILE A 116 11.53 7.67 -3.67
N GLY A 117 12.15 8.24 -4.71
CA GLY A 117 11.48 9.25 -5.54
C GLY A 117 10.20 8.75 -6.17
N PRO A 118 10.25 7.65 -6.96
CA PRO A 118 9.04 7.08 -7.54
C PRO A 118 8.01 6.64 -6.51
N LEU A 119 8.45 6.11 -5.36
CA LEU A 119 7.53 5.73 -4.29
C LEU A 119 6.75 6.94 -3.79
N MET A 120 7.45 8.02 -3.46
CA MET A 120 6.79 9.22 -2.93
C MET A 120 5.91 9.89 -3.96
N ALA A 121 6.33 9.89 -5.24
CA ALA A 121 5.49 10.45 -6.31
C ALA A 121 4.18 9.67 -6.44
N ALA A 122 4.25 8.33 -6.41
CA ALA A 122 3.07 7.49 -6.51
C ALA A 122 2.15 7.66 -5.28
N VAL A 123 2.72 7.70 -4.10
CA VAL A 123 1.96 7.88 -2.85
C VAL A 123 1.20 9.21 -2.89
N ARG A 124 1.86 10.29 -3.23
CA ARG A 124 1.23 11.60 -3.27
C ARG A 124 0.15 11.68 -4.34
N ALA A 125 0.41 11.12 -5.52
CA ALA A 125 -0.58 11.11 -6.60
C ALA A 125 -1.86 10.38 -6.17
N LEU A 126 -1.73 9.24 -5.50
CA LEU A 126 -2.89 8.46 -5.09
C LEU A 126 -3.64 9.09 -3.91
N LEU A 127 -2.93 9.76 -3.00
CA LEU A 127 -3.57 10.43 -1.87
C LEU A 127 -4.29 11.70 -2.30
N GLU A 128 -3.86 12.34 -3.37
CA GLU A 128 -4.47 13.58 -3.88
C GLU A 128 -5.60 13.29 -4.86
N GLY A 129 -5.53 12.13 -5.52
CA GLY A 129 -6.54 11.73 -6.48
C GLY A 129 -7.81 11.25 -5.84
#